data_32c4626562c073abede1a74da7d1a1e0
#
_entry.id   32c4626562c073abede1a74da7d1a1e0
#
_cell.length_a   1.000
_cell.length_b   1.000
_cell.length_c   1.000
_cell.angle_alpha   90.00
_cell.angle_beta   90.00
_cell.angle_gamma   90.00
#
_symmetry.space_group_name_H-M   'P 1'
#
loop_
_entity.id
_entity.type
_entity.pdbx_description
1 polymer ?
#
loop_
_entity_poly.entity_id
_entity_poly.type
_entity_poly.pdbx_seq_one_letter_code
_entity_poly.pdbx_strand_id
1 'polypeptide(L)'
;MYIDKYEPYRKDVNFIKRYMKAKNAAIGSEVDANSNVANKNIATMAPEIHKKENIYANRLWMHDRITELFGKDLADEYIRQLEEHEIYRHDESGMPIGTPYCASITLYPFLTNGMTTIGGTTSAPHHLKSFLGGFINLVFAVSAQLCGAVATPEFFSYMDYFIRKEYGDDYYLNPKKTVNIQKETIDDVITEGFEQVVYSLNQPAAARGSQSVFWNVAYFDHPYFEQLFDGFVFPDGGTMQWESVSWLQKRFMKWFNAERLKNVITFPVNEIAA
;
A
#
# COMPACT_ATOMS: atom_id res chain seq x y z
N MET A 1 -17.73 13.90 42.84
CA MET A 1 -18.15 14.75 41.68
C MET A 1 -18.12 13.88 40.43
N TYR A 2 -19.02 14.04 39.45
CA TYR A 2 -19.07 13.13 38.28
C TYR A 2 -17.78 13.06 37.49
N ILE A 3 -16.94 14.14 37.52
CA ILE A 3 -15.67 14.21 36.77
C ILE A 3 -14.60 13.28 37.34
N ASP A 4 -14.65 12.93 38.63
CA ASP A 4 -13.57 12.19 39.31
C ASP A 4 -13.32 10.81 38.70
N LYS A 5 -14.36 10.19 38.14
CA LYS A 5 -14.24 8.89 37.44
C LYS A 5 -13.38 8.96 36.16
N TYR A 6 -13.15 10.15 35.60
CA TYR A 6 -12.37 10.36 34.40
C TYR A 6 -10.92 10.81 34.67
N GLU A 7 -10.59 11.15 35.93
CA GLU A 7 -9.23 11.59 36.29
C GLU A 7 -8.11 10.60 35.97
N PRO A 8 -8.32 9.25 36.00
CA PRO A 8 -7.31 8.30 35.52
C PRO A 8 -6.81 8.55 34.09
N TYR A 9 -7.65 9.18 33.26
CA TYR A 9 -7.32 9.53 31.86
C TYR A 9 -6.68 10.91 31.70
N ARG A 10 -6.31 11.59 32.78
CA ARG A 10 -5.69 12.92 32.74
C ARG A 10 -4.38 12.95 31.96
N LYS A 11 -3.61 11.87 32.03
CA LYS A 11 -2.35 11.73 31.26
C LYS A 11 -2.61 11.81 29.76
N ASP A 12 -3.68 11.18 29.25
CA ASP A 12 -4.03 11.13 27.84
C ASP A 12 -4.51 12.50 27.37
N VAL A 13 -5.31 13.20 28.18
CA VAL A 13 -5.72 14.59 27.90
C VAL A 13 -4.50 15.50 27.82
N ASN A 14 -3.53 15.35 28.70
CA ASN A 14 -2.30 16.15 28.68
C ASN A 14 -1.43 15.82 27.46
N PHE A 15 -1.39 14.55 27.04
CA PHE A 15 -0.75 14.13 25.79
C PHE A 15 -1.43 14.78 24.58
N ILE A 16 -2.78 14.68 24.47
CA ILE A 16 -3.55 15.31 23.40
C ILE A 16 -3.23 16.81 23.29
N LYS A 17 -3.23 17.53 24.42
CA LYS A 17 -2.91 18.98 24.44
C LYS A 17 -1.51 19.28 23.92
N ARG A 18 -0.52 18.46 24.24
CA ARG A 18 0.86 18.62 23.74
C ARG A 18 0.93 18.27 22.25
N TYR A 19 0.32 17.17 21.85
CA TYR A 19 0.28 16.72 20.46
C TYR A 19 -0.29 17.79 19.53
N MET A 20 -1.43 18.37 19.90
CA MET A 20 -2.10 19.41 19.12
C MET A 20 -1.28 20.71 19.02
N LYS A 21 -0.43 21.02 20.01
CA LYS A 21 0.44 22.19 20.01
C LYS A 21 1.78 21.97 19.33
N ALA A 22 2.23 20.73 19.21
CA ALA A 22 3.51 20.42 18.61
C ALA A 22 3.50 20.77 17.12
N LYS A 23 4.61 21.37 16.65
CA LYS A 23 4.77 21.64 15.20
C LYS A 23 4.83 20.32 14.44
N ASN A 24 4.24 20.33 13.24
CA ASN A 24 4.50 19.25 12.32
C ASN A 24 5.99 19.19 12.04
N ALA A 25 6.54 18.02 12.25
CA ALA A 25 7.92 17.82 11.89
C ALA A 25 7.94 16.76 10.78
N ALA A 26 8.07 17.20 9.56
CA ALA A 26 8.66 16.38 8.53
C ALA A 26 10.06 15.88 8.95
N ILE A 27 10.60 16.47 10.00
CA ILE A 27 11.94 16.19 10.51
C ILE A 27 11.87 16.22 12.04
N GLY A 28 11.85 15.01 12.65
CA GLY A 28 12.07 14.85 14.08
C GLY A 28 10.98 15.43 15.00
N SER A 29 9.73 15.00 14.81
CA SER A 29 8.71 15.26 15.82
C SER A 29 9.00 14.43 17.07
N GLU A 30 9.10 15.05 18.22
CA GLU A 30 9.14 14.35 19.52
C GLU A 30 7.87 13.51 19.77
N VAL A 31 6.82 13.73 19.00
CA VAL A 31 5.49 13.14 19.21
C VAL A 31 5.15 12.12 18.14
N ASP A 32 5.62 12.31 16.92
CA ASP A 32 5.39 11.40 15.81
C ASP A 32 6.66 11.29 14.98
N ALA A 33 7.34 10.17 15.13
CA ALA A 33 8.58 9.87 14.41
C ALA A 33 8.34 9.21 13.06
N ASN A 34 7.09 8.97 12.66
CA ASN A 34 6.77 8.33 11.41
C ASN A 34 7.00 9.28 10.23
N SER A 35 8.03 9.01 9.44
CA SER A 35 8.41 9.82 8.27
C SER A 35 7.35 9.83 7.15
N ASN A 36 6.40 8.88 7.16
CA ASN A 36 5.31 8.82 6.18
C ASN A 36 4.12 9.72 6.55
N VAL A 37 4.16 10.35 7.72
CA VAL A 37 3.13 11.27 8.19
C VAL A 37 3.66 12.69 8.16
N ALA A 38 3.37 13.40 7.08
CA ALA A 38 3.81 14.79 6.91
C ALA A 38 3.07 15.76 7.83
N ASN A 39 1.84 15.46 8.21
CA ASN A 39 0.98 16.32 8.99
C ASN A 39 0.31 15.56 10.14
N LYS A 40 0.33 16.16 11.34
CA LYS A 40 -0.42 15.65 12.48
C LYS A 40 -1.91 15.88 12.28
N ASN A 41 -2.69 14.87 12.58
CA ASN A 41 -4.14 14.93 12.57
C ASN A 41 -4.72 13.97 13.63
N ILE A 42 -6.05 13.96 13.76
CA ILE A 42 -6.73 13.09 14.75
C ILE A 42 -6.41 11.62 14.55
N ALA A 43 -6.31 11.16 13.31
CA ALA A 43 -6.05 9.75 13.03
C ALA A 43 -4.61 9.34 13.39
N THR A 44 -3.62 10.24 13.30
CA THR A 44 -2.26 9.97 13.80
C THR A 44 -2.16 10.05 15.32
N MET A 45 -3.01 10.84 15.95
CA MET A 45 -3.01 11.01 17.42
C MET A 45 -3.55 9.74 18.13
N ALA A 46 -4.57 9.10 17.58
CA ALA A 46 -5.22 7.95 18.22
C ALA A 46 -4.26 6.77 18.48
N PRO A 47 -3.45 6.31 17.51
CA PRO A 47 -2.44 5.28 17.75
C PRO A 47 -1.43 5.66 18.84
N GLU A 48 -1.02 6.93 18.89
CA GLU A 48 -0.05 7.39 19.90
C GLU A 48 -0.61 7.36 21.32
N ILE A 49 -1.91 7.59 21.51
CA ILE A 49 -2.55 7.50 22.82
C ILE A 49 -2.50 6.05 23.35
N HIS A 50 -2.74 5.07 22.50
CA HIS A 50 -2.82 3.65 22.84
C HIS A 50 -1.50 2.88 22.64
N LYS A 51 -0.43 3.59 22.32
CA LYS A 51 0.86 3.00 21.98
C LYS A 51 1.37 1.99 23.00
N LYS A 52 1.32 2.34 24.28
CA LYS A 52 1.83 1.52 25.38
C LYS A 52 1.01 0.25 25.54
N GLU A 53 -0.29 0.37 25.51
CA GLU A 53 -1.23 -0.75 25.62
C GLU A 53 -1.05 -1.73 24.45
N ASN A 54 -0.88 -1.20 23.24
CA ASN A 54 -0.62 -2.00 22.04
C ASN A 54 0.70 -2.77 22.15
N ILE A 55 1.79 -2.14 22.62
CA ILE A 55 3.08 -2.80 22.82
C ILE A 55 2.93 -3.97 23.81
N TYR A 56 2.31 -3.75 24.96
CA TYR A 56 2.17 -4.78 25.98
C TYR A 56 1.30 -5.94 25.51
N ALA A 57 0.18 -5.64 24.85
CA ALA A 57 -0.69 -6.68 24.30
C ALA A 57 0.03 -7.50 23.21
N ASN A 58 0.79 -6.86 22.34
CA ASN A 58 1.59 -7.54 21.31
C ASN A 58 2.67 -8.46 21.93
N ARG A 59 3.38 -7.99 22.96
CA ARG A 59 4.43 -8.79 23.63
C ARG A 59 3.83 -10.01 24.32
N LEU A 60 2.71 -9.86 25.03
CA LEU A 60 2.03 -10.97 25.66
C LEU A 60 1.53 -11.99 24.63
N TRP A 61 0.90 -11.53 23.55
CA TRP A 61 0.44 -12.40 22.47
C TRP A 61 1.60 -13.17 21.82
N MET A 62 2.72 -12.50 21.55
CA MET A 62 3.90 -13.17 21.00
C MET A 62 4.52 -14.18 21.96
N HIS A 63 4.56 -13.85 23.26
CA HIS A 63 5.02 -14.79 24.28
C HIS A 63 4.18 -16.07 24.30
N ASP A 64 2.84 -15.93 24.31
CA ASP A 64 1.93 -17.07 24.28
C ASP A 64 2.13 -17.90 22.99
N ARG A 65 2.25 -17.23 21.85
CA ARG A 65 2.43 -17.92 20.57
C ARG A 65 3.78 -18.64 20.46
N ILE A 66 4.86 -18.03 20.94
CA ILE A 66 6.18 -18.68 20.99
C ILE A 66 6.14 -19.85 21.97
N THR A 67 5.46 -19.70 23.11
CA THR A 67 5.30 -20.79 24.08
C THR A 67 4.60 -22.00 23.48
N GLU A 68 3.54 -21.79 22.70
CA GLU A 68 2.81 -22.87 22.01
C GLU A 68 3.70 -23.61 20.97
N LEU A 69 4.52 -22.87 20.24
CA LEU A 69 5.28 -23.43 19.12
C LEU A 69 6.66 -23.98 19.53
N PHE A 70 7.32 -23.36 20.49
CA PHE A 70 8.73 -23.58 20.78
C PHE A 70 9.04 -23.76 22.27
N GLY A 71 8.06 -23.62 23.14
CA GLY A 71 8.20 -23.76 24.58
C GLY A 71 8.49 -22.45 25.31
N LYS A 72 8.23 -22.49 26.63
CA LYS A 72 8.25 -21.32 27.51
C LYS A 72 9.65 -20.67 27.61
N ASP A 73 10.70 -21.48 27.65
CA ASP A 73 12.07 -20.94 27.82
C ASP A 73 12.46 -20.00 26.69
N LEU A 74 12.11 -20.35 25.44
CA LEU A 74 12.36 -19.47 24.28
C LEU A 74 11.45 -18.22 24.30
N ALA A 75 10.21 -18.37 24.77
CA ALA A 75 9.30 -17.24 24.91
C ALA A 75 9.80 -16.23 25.96
N ASP A 76 10.26 -16.71 27.12
CA ASP A 76 10.84 -15.87 28.15
C ASP A 76 12.14 -15.18 27.67
N GLU A 77 12.98 -15.89 26.94
CA GLU A 77 14.21 -15.33 26.35
C GLU A 77 13.88 -14.24 25.30
N TYR A 78 12.87 -14.44 24.46
CA TYR A 78 12.43 -13.42 23.52
C TYR A 78 12.00 -12.12 24.22
N ILE A 79 11.24 -12.23 25.31
CA ILE A 79 10.82 -11.06 26.09
C ILE A 79 12.01 -10.39 26.78
N ARG A 80 12.95 -11.19 27.34
CA ARG A 80 14.18 -10.65 27.92
C ARG A 80 14.95 -9.80 26.90
N GLN A 81 15.16 -10.33 25.71
CA GLN A 81 15.90 -9.62 24.65
C GLN A 81 15.22 -8.32 24.22
N LEU A 82 13.89 -8.27 24.19
CA LEU A 82 13.13 -7.04 23.93
C LEU A 82 13.30 -6.01 25.05
N GLU A 83 13.22 -6.45 26.33
CA GLU A 83 13.34 -5.57 27.50
C GLU A 83 14.78 -5.05 27.69
N GLU A 84 15.77 -5.84 27.36
CA GLU A 84 17.19 -5.48 27.43
C GLU A 84 17.68 -4.78 26.16
N HIS A 85 16.79 -4.53 25.18
CA HIS A 85 17.10 -3.86 23.92
C HIS A 85 18.16 -4.57 23.05
N GLU A 86 18.30 -5.88 23.19
CA GLU A 86 19.13 -6.70 22.32
C GLU A 86 18.52 -6.89 20.94
N ILE A 87 17.19 -6.93 20.88
CA ILE A 87 16.41 -6.97 19.65
C ILE A 87 15.32 -5.89 19.65
N TYR A 88 14.89 -5.52 18.45
CA TYR A 88 13.77 -4.59 18.25
C TYR A 88 12.74 -5.21 17.32
N ARG A 89 11.46 -5.02 17.66
CA ARG A 89 10.38 -5.30 16.75
C ARG A 89 9.89 -4.01 16.10
N HIS A 90 9.94 -3.95 14.78
CA HIS A 90 9.51 -2.78 14.05
C HIS A 90 7.99 -2.57 14.16
N ASP A 91 7.56 -1.31 14.28
CA ASP A 91 6.15 -0.89 14.35
C ASP A 91 5.29 -1.59 15.43
N GLU A 92 5.90 -2.10 16.50
CA GLU A 92 5.22 -2.83 17.56
C GLU A 92 4.02 -2.07 18.16
N SER A 93 4.12 -0.75 18.22
CA SER A 93 3.09 0.11 18.83
C SER A 93 1.92 0.45 17.91
N GLY A 94 2.12 0.40 16.62
CA GLY A 94 1.10 0.76 15.62
C GLY A 94 0.29 -0.43 15.12
N MET A 95 0.63 -1.64 15.56
CA MET A 95 0.08 -2.87 15.01
C MET A 95 -1.00 -3.47 15.90
N PRO A 96 -2.18 -3.79 15.34
CA PRO A 96 -3.09 -4.73 15.98
C PRO A 96 -2.41 -6.09 16.20
N ILE A 97 -2.80 -6.76 17.28
CA ILE A 97 -2.26 -8.08 17.63
C ILE A 97 -2.48 -9.06 16.47
N GLY A 98 -1.40 -9.73 16.05
CA GLY A 98 -1.46 -10.77 15.04
C GLY A 98 -1.63 -10.28 13.60
N THR A 99 -1.52 -8.98 13.33
CA THR A 99 -1.62 -8.44 11.96
C THR A 99 -0.45 -8.91 11.10
N PRO A 100 -0.70 -9.46 9.89
CA PRO A 100 0.35 -9.79 8.94
C PRO A 100 1.18 -8.56 8.56
N TYR A 101 2.49 -8.73 8.31
CA TYR A 101 3.35 -7.60 8.01
C TYR A 101 3.15 -7.09 6.58
N CYS A 102 3.47 -7.91 5.58
CA CYS A 102 3.34 -7.58 4.17
C CYS A 102 2.61 -8.70 3.41
N ALA A 103 2.02 -8.36 2.29
CA ALA A 103 1.46 -9.34 1.37
C ALA A 103 1.72 -8.95 -0.09
N SER A 104 1.97 -9.95 -0.93
CA SER A 104 1.85 -9.84 -2.37
C SER A 104 0.51 -10.44 -2.78
N ILE A 105 -0.24 -9.73 -3.61
CA ILE A 105 -1.55 -10.17 -4.08
C ILE A 105 -1.54 -10.29 -5.59
N THR A 106 -2.19 -11.35 -6.10
CA THR A 106 -2.51 -11.47 -7.52
C THR A 106 -3.78 -10.66 -7.84
N LEU A 107 -3.80 -10.05 -9.00
CA LEU A 107 -4.94 -9.27 -9.47
C LEU A 107 -6.01 -10.10 -10.22
N TYR A 108 -5.73 -11.37 -10.51
CA TYR A 108 -6.65 -12.23 -11.26
C TYR A 108 -8.04 -12.39 -10.62
N PRO A 109 -8.18 -12.63 -9.29
CA PRO A 109 -9.49 -12.69 -8.66
C PRO A 109 -10.26 -11.37 -8.74
N PHE A 110 -9.56 -10.24 -8.67
CA PHE A 110 -10.19 -8.92 -8.86
C PHE A 110 -10.68 -8.72 -10.28
N LEU A 111 -9.91 -9.17 -11.28
CA LEU A 111 -10.28 -9.11 -12.68
C LEU A 111 -11.55 -9.94 -12.98
N THR A 112 -11.68 -11.12 -12.38
CA THR A 112 -12.77 -12.06 -12.67
C THR A 112 -14.04 -11.80 -11.85
N ASN A 113 -13.89 -11.46 -10.59
CA ASN A 113 -14.98 -11.40 -9.62
C ASN A 113 -15.23 -10.00 -9.02
N GLY A 114 -14.36 -9.03 -9.29
CA GLY A 114 -14.38 -7.76 -8.60
C GLY A 114 -13.93 -7.90 -7.13
N MET A 115 -14.40 -7.01 -6.28
CA MET A 115 -14.13 -7.06 -4.83
C MET A 115 -15.34 -7.66 -4.11
N THR A 116 -15.16 -8.80 -3.46
CA THR A 116 -16.26 -9.51 -2.77
C THR A 116 -16.02 -9.78 -1.30
N THR A 117 -14.78 -9.62 -0.80
CA THR A 117 -14.38 -10.14 0.51
C THR A 117 -13.88 -9.09 1.49
N ILE A 118 -13.60 -7.88 1.07
CA ILE A 118 -12.98 -6.86 1.92
C ILE A 118 -13.85 -5.59 1.92
N GLY A 119 -14.96 -5.63 2.64
CA GLY A 119 -15.70 -4.42 3.02
C GLY A 119 -16.60 -3.80 1.94
N GLY A 120 -17.04 -4.55 0.95
CA GLY A 120 -17.98 -4.09 -0.07
C GLY A 120 -17.95 -4.96 -1.30
N THR A 121 -19.05 -4.97 -2.06
CA THR A 121 -19.14 -5.74 -3.30
C THR A 121 -19.02 -4.79 -4.49
N THR A 122 -18.09 -5.06 -5.39
CA THR A 122 -17.98 -4.40 -6.70
C THR A 122 -17.96 -5.45 -7.80
N SER A 123 -18.48 -5.08 -8.98
CA SER A 123 -18.34 -5.94 -10.15
C SER A 123 -16.90 -5.97 -10.67
N ALA A 124 -16.58 -6.97 -11.47
CA ALA A 124 -15.33 -7.04 -12.22
C ALA A 124 -15.15 -5.80 -13.11
N PRO A 125 -13.92 -5.28 -13.24
CA PRO A 125 -13.67 -4.15 -14.12
C PRO A 125 -13.78 -4.56 -15.60
N HIS A 126 -14.39 -3.70 -16.42
CA HIS A 126 -14.52 -3.91 -17.87
C HIS A 126 -13.71 -2.89 -18.69
N HIS A 127 -13.27 -1.80 -18.09
CA HIS A 127 -12.58 -0.69 -18.72
C HIS A 127 -11.37 -0.28 -17.90
N LEU A 128 -10.39 0.35 -18.54
CA LEU A 128 -9.18 0.86 -17.88
C LEU A 128 -9.52 1.74 -16.66
N LYS A 129 -10.45 2.66 -16.81
CA LYS A 129 -10.87 3.57 -15.71
C LYS A 129 -11.50 2.80 -14.54
N SER A 130 -12.32 1.80 -14.80
CA SER A 130 -12.92 0.98 -13.74
C SER A 130 -11.88 0.06 -13.08
N PHE A 131 -10.91 -0.44 -13.85
CA PHE A 131 -9.77 -1.19 -13.31
C PHE A 131 -8.94 -0.32 -12.36
N LEU A 132 -8.50 0.86 -12.78
CA LEU A 132 -7.66 1.74 -11.96
C LEU A 132 -8.38 2.20 -10.68
N GLY A 133 -9.65 2.58 -10.78
CA GLY A 133 -10.45 2.98 -9.61
C GLY A 133 -10.67 1.82 -8.63
N GLY A 134 -11.02 0.64 -9.14
CA GLY A 134 -11.19 -0.57 -8.34
C GLY A 134 -9.86 -1.04 -7.73
N PHE A 135 -8.76 -0.97 -8.47
CA PHE A 135 -7.42 -1.29 -8.02
C PHE A 135 -7.00 -0.42 -6.81
N ILE A 136 -7.21 0.89 -6.88
CA ILE A 136 -6.93 1.80 -5.77
C ILE A 136 -7.69 1.37 -4.51
N ASN A 137 -9.00 1.09 -4.66
CA ASN A 137 -9.83 0.64 -3.54
C ASN A 137 -9.37 -0.71 -2.99
N LEU A 138 -8.99 -1.66 -3.85
CA LEU A 138 -8.44 -2.95 -3.45
C LEU A 138 -7.16 -2.79 -2.63
N VAL A 139 -6.22 -1.99 -3.11
CA VAL A 139 -4.95 -1.74 -2.42
C VAL A 139 -5.18 -1.06 -1.07
N PHE A 140 -6.09 -0.09 -0.98
CA PHE A 140 -6.48 0.52 0.30
C PHE A 140 -7.10 -0.51 1.26
N ALA A 141 -8.02 -1.34 0.78
CA ALA A 141 -8.70 -2.34 1.61
C ALA A 141 -7.73 -3.41 2.13
N VAL A 142 -6.85 -3.93 1.28
CA VAL A 142 -5.81 -4.89 1.68
C VAL A 142 -4.82 -4.25 2.63
N SER A 143 -4.35 -3.04 2.32
CA SER A 143 -3.37 -2.35 3.16
C SER A 143 -3.88 -2.07 4.57
N ALA A 144 -5.19 -1.92 4.75
CA ALA A 144 -5.81 -1.75 6.07
C ALA A 144 -5.69 -3.00 6.97
N GLN A 145 -5.40 -4.17 6.39
CA GLN A 145 -5.23 -5.44 7.09
C GLN A 145 -3.76 -5.78 7.37
N LEU A 146 -2.83 -4.95 6.89
CA LEU A 146 -1.39 -5.21 6.97
C LEU A 146 -0.68 -4.10 7.72
N CYS A 147 0.46 -4.44 8.30
CA CYS A 147 1.32 -3.47 8.97
C CYS A 147 2.35 -2.85 8.04
N GLY A 148 2.74 -3.57 7.01
CA GLY A 148 3.74 -3.18 6.03
C GLY A 148 3.17 -2.96 4.63
N ALA A 149 3.82 -3.52 3.63
CA ALA A 149 3.55 -3.28 2.23
C ALA A 149 2.48 -4.19 1.62
N VAL A 150 1.82 -3.66 0.59
CA VAL A 150 1.03 -4.42 -0.38
C VAL A 150 1.78 -4.42 -1.70
N ALA A 151 2.22 -5.58 -2.16
CA ALA A 151 2.82 -5.73 -3.48
C ALA A 151 1.76 -6.21 -4.49
N THR A 152 1.77 -5.59 -5.66
CA THR A 152 0.97 -5.99 -6.82
C THR A 152 1.88 -6.10 -8.04
N PRO A 153 2.70 -7.15 -8.13
CA PRO A 153 3.73 -7.26 -9.17
C PRO A 153 3.15 -7.22 -10.58
N GLU A 154 1.96 -7.73 -10.76
CA GLU A 154 1.28 -7.83 -12.06
C GLU A 154 0.63 -6.53 -12.55
N PHE A 155 0.73 -5.42 -11.81
CA PHE A 155 -0.02 -4.19 -12.09
C PHE A 155 0.11 -3.71 -13.54
N PHE A 156 1.33 -3.65 -14.08
CA PHE A 156 1.54 -3.18 -15.45
C PHE A 156 0.97 -4.14 -16.49
N SER A 157 1.04 -5.44 -16.25
CA SER A 157 0.51 -6.45 -17.16
C SER A 157 -1.02 -6.37 -17.28
N TYR A 158 -1.70 -6.14 -16.15
CA TYR A 158 -3.16 -5.95 -16.15
C TYR A 158 -3.58 -4.58 -16.66
N MET A 159 -2.82 -3.53 -16.37
CA MET A 159 -3.07 -2.21 -16.95
C MET A 159 -2.93 -2.25 -18.49
N ASP A 160 -1.88 -2.90 -18.99
CA ASP A 160 -1.65 -3.13 -20.42
C ASP A 160 -2.83 -3.87 -21.09
N TYR A 161 -3.35 -4.90 -20.45
CA TYR A 161 -4.52 -5.63 -20.95
C TYR A 161 -5.72 -4.69 -21.19
N PHE A 162 -6.04 -3.81 -20.25
CA PHE A 162 -7.15 -2.87 -20.43
C PHE A 162 -6.85 -1.80 -21.48
N ILE A 163 -5.60 -1.34 -21.57
CA ILE A 163 -5.19 -0.37 -22.61
C ILE A 163 -5.33 -1.00 -23.99
N ARG A 164 -4.85 -2.24 -24.18
CA ARG A 164 -4.99 -2.96 -25.45
C ARG A 164 -6.46 -3.20 -25.82
N LYS A 165 -7.28 -3.54 -24.85
CA LYS A 165 -8.72 -3.77 -25.05
C LYS A 165 -9.45 -2.51 -25.54
N GLU A 166 -9.02 -1.31 -25.12
CA GLU A 166 -9.65 -0.04 -25.49
C GLU A 166 -9.04 0.60 -26.73
N TYR A 167 -7.72 0.47 -26.92
CA TYR A 167 -6.99 1.23 -27.94
C TYR A 167 -6.28 0.37 -29.01
N GLY A 168 -6.33 -0.96 -28.85
CA GLY A 168 -5.70 -1.92 -29.77
C GLY A 168 -4.35 -2.42 -29.28
N ASP A 169 -3.95 -3.59 -29.76
CA ASP A 169 -2.73 -4.29 -29.33
C ASP A 169 -1.44 -3.53 -29.70
N ASP A 170 -1.51 -2.64 -30.67
CA ASP A 170 -0.40 -1.82 -31.17
C ASP A 170 -0.37 -0.41 -30.61
N TYR A 171 -1.12 -0.10 -29.55
CA TYR A 171 -1.24 1.25 -28.98
C TYR A 171 0.12 1.90 -28.67
N TYR A 172 1.08 1.11 -28.27
CA TYR A 172 2.43 1.56 -27.91
C TYR A 172 3.28 2.00 -29.10
N LEU A 173 2.92 1.60 -30.32
CA LEU A 173 3.59 2.05 -31.56
C LEU A 173 3.13 3.44 -31.97
N ASN A 174 1.91 3.84 -31.60
CA ASN A 174 1.38 5.17 -31.92
C ASN A 174 0.69 5.82 -30.69
N PRO A 175 1.43 6.07 -29.60
CA PRO A 175 0.85 6.58 -28.35
C PRO A 175 0.30 8.01 -28.48
N LYS A 176 0.67 8.75 -29.54
CA LYS A 176 0.15 10.10 -29.82
C LYS A 176 -1.13 10.11 -30.65
N LYS A 177 -1.70 8.94 -30.94
CA LYS A 177 -3.02 8.82 -31.57
C LYS A 177 -4.07 9.44 -30.65
N THR A 178 -4.89 10.35 -31.22
CA THR A 178 -5.98 11.02 -30.52
C THR A 178 -7.15 10.07 -30.31
N VAL A 179 -7.73 10.06 -29.13
CA VAL A 179 -8.77 9.10 -28.73
C VAL A 179 -10.15 9.73 -28.49
N ASN A 180 -10.24 11.07 -28.40
CA ASN A 180 -11.51 11.76 -28.17
C ASN A 180 -11.58 13.15 -28.82
N ILE A 181 -12.74 13.81 -28.66
CA ILE A 181 -13.01 15.15 -29.22
C ILE A 181 -12.12 16.23 -28.60
N GLN A 182 -11.68 16.06 -27.35
CA GLN A 182 -10.77 16.95 -26.63
C GLN A 182 -9.31 16.85 -27.13
N LYS A 183 -9.06 15.99 -28.10
CA LYS A 183 -7.73 15.69 -28.67
C LYS A 183 -6.75 15.06 -27.68
N GLU A 184 -7.26 14.44 -26.65
CA GLU A 184 -6.46 13.58 -25.78
C GLU A 184 -5.82 12.45 -26.57
N THR A 185 -4.57 12.14 -26.25
CA THR A 185 -3.85 11.02 -26.86
C THR A 185 -3.87 9.80 -25.95
N ILE A 186 -3.53 8.63 -26.50
CA ILE A 186 -3.36 7.40 -25.68
C ILE A 186 -2.33 7.64 -24.56
N ASP A 187 -1.22 8.35 -24.87
CA ASP A 187 -0.18 8.68 -23.88
C ASP A 187 -0.70 9.59 -22.76
N ASP A 188 -1.63 10.51 -23.07
CA ASP A 188 -2.26 11.35 -22.04
C ASP A 188 -3.16 10.51 -21.12
N VAL A 189 -4.00 9.62 -21.66
CA VAL A 189 -4.84 8.72 -20.88
C VAL A 189 -4.00 7.80 -19.98
N ILE A 190 -2.89 7.26 -20.47
CA ILE A 190 -1.97 6.43 -19.69
C ILE A 190 -1.33 7.26 -18.59
N THR A 191 -0.92 8.48 -18.87
CA THR A 191 -0.31 9.40 -17.90
C THR A 191 -1.30 9.73 -16.78
N GLU A 192 -2.54 10.08 -17.12
CA GLU A 192 -3.60 10.31 -16.15
C GLU A 192 -3.88 9.07 -15.28
N GLY A 193 -3.80 7.88 -15.88
CA GLY A 193 -3.92 6.62 -15.13
C GLY A 193 -2.79 6.45 -14.10
N PHE A 194 -1.56 6.79 -14.44
CA PHE A 194 -0.43 6.79 -13.50
C PHE A 194 -0.63 7.80 -12.38
N GLU A 195 -1.02 9.02 -12.71
CA GLU A 195 -1.31 10.09 -11.76
C GLU A 195 -2.42 9.69 -10.78
N GLN A 196 -3.51 9.16 -11.30
CA GLN A 196 -4.64 8.71 -10.50
C GLN A 196 -4.21 7.68 -9.45
N VAL A 197 -3.45 6.66 -9.84
CA VAL A 197 -3.01 5.60 -8.93
C VAL A 197 -1.96 6.10 -7.96
N VAL A 198 -0.89 6.70 -8.46
CA VAL A 198 0.25 7.12 -7.63
C VAL A 198 -0.16 8.21 -6.64
N TYR A 199 -0.89 9.23 -7.07
CA TYR A 199 -1.30 10.29 -6.15
C TYR A 199 -2.32 9.79 -5.13
N SER A 200 -3.27 8.91 -5.51
CA SER A 200 -4.21 8.33 -4.55
C SER A 200 -3.49 7.52 -3.47
N LEU A 201 -2.57 6.64 -3.86
CA LEU A 201 -1.88 5.74 -2.92
C LEU A 201 -0.83 6.46 -2.07
N ASN A 202 -0.37 7.65 -2.48
CA ASN A 202 0.51 8.50 -1.66
C ASN A 202 -0.24 9.39 -0.67
N GLN A 203 -1.58 9.40 -0.70
CA GLN A 203 -2.35 10.11 0.31
C GLN A 203 -2.42 9.29 1.62
N PRO A 204 -2.35 9.96 2.79
CA PRO A 204 -2.54 9.29 4.06
C PRO A 204 -3.92 8.62 4.15
N ALA A 205 -3.95 7.35 4.50
CA ALA A 205 -5.18 6.58 4.66
C ALA A 205 -5.55 6.44 6.13
N ALA A 206 -6.78 6.83 6.50
CA ALA A 206 -7.26 6.74 7.89
C ALA A 206 -7.20 5.30 8.44
N ALA A 207 -7.50 4.31 7.62
CA ALA A 207 -7.44 2.89 7.99
C ALA A 207 -6.01 2.40 8.34
N ARG A 208 -4.97 3.18 8.03
CA ARG A 208 -3.57 2.90 8.36
C ARG A 208 -2.98 3.90 9.37
N GLY A 209 -3.78 4.45 10.26
CA GLY A 209 -3.30 5.48 11.19
C GLY A 209 -2.77 6.73 10.47
N SER A 210 -3.36 7.06 9.32
CA SER A 210 -2.95 8.18 8.44
C SER A 210 -1.55 8.06 7.83
N GLN A 211 -1.04 6.86 7.67
CA GLN A 211 0.13 6.59 6.83
C GLN A 211 -0.28 6.43 5.36
N SER A 212 0.61 6.77 4.45
CA SER A 212 0.46 6.40 3.04
C SER A 212 0.53 4.90 2.86
N VAL A 213 -0.08 4.40 1.80
CA VAL A 213 -0.03 2.96 1.49
C VAL A 213 1.37 2.59 1.00
N PHE A 214 1.99 1.62 1.65
CA PHE A 214 3.26 1.04 1.20
C PHE A 214 2.99 0.11 0.02
N TRP A 215 2.88 0.70 -1.15
CA TRP A 215 2.61 -0.02 -2.38
C TRP A 215 3.89 -0.36 -3.12
N ASN A 216 4.01 -1.62 -3.57
CA ASN A 216 5.13 -2.11 -4.37
C ASN A 216 4.64 -2.57 -5.74
N VAL A 217 5.41 -2.25 -6.79
CA VAL A 217 5.23 -2.77 -8.15
C VAL A 217 6.50 -3.45 -8.61
N ALA A 218 6.36 -4.43 -9.50
CA ALA A 218 7.50 -5.08 -10.12
C ALA A 218 7.65 -4.67 -11.59
N TYR A 219 8.90 -4.62 -12.03
CA TYR A 219 9.30 -4.54 -13.42
C TYR A 219 9.94 -5.87 -13.78
N PHE A 220 9.51 -6.43 -14.88
CA PHE A 220 10.00 -7.70 -15.38
C PHE A 220 10.97 -7.47 -16.53
N ASP A 221 12.01 -8.31 -16.63
CA ASP A 221 12.69 -8.52 -17.88
C ASP A 221 11.93 -9.56 -18.75
N HIS A 222 12.38 -9.78 -19.97
CA HIS A 222 11.68 -10.68 -20.90
C HIS A 222 11.67 -12.15 -20.42
N PRO A 223 12.79 -12.74 -19.99
CA PRO A 223 12.78 -14.13 -19.53
C PRO A 223 11.89 -14.35 -18.30
N TYR A 224 11.90 -13.43 -17.34
CA TYR A 224 11.06 -13.54 -16.16
C TYR A 224 9.58 -13.39 -16.50
N PHE A 225 9.25 -12.44 -17.38
CA PHE A 225 7.89 -12.24 -17.86
C PHE A 225 7.35 -13.49 -18.58
N GLU A 226 8.14 -14.09 -19.47
CA GLU A 226 7.74 -15.33 -20.16
C GLU A 226 7.48 -16.47 -19.17
N GLN A 227 8.36 -16.68 -18.18
CA GLN A 227 8.16 -17.73 -17.19
C GLN A 227 6.92 -17.49 -16.31
N LEU A 228 6.61 -16.24 -15.99
CA LEU A 228 5.48 -15.90 -15.12
C LEU A 228 4.14 -16.05 -15.86
N PHE A 229 4.10 -15.70 -17.14
CA PHE A 229 2.85 -15.63 -17.91
C PHE A 229 2.75 -16.66 -19.02
N ASP A 230 3.65 -17.64 -19.09
CA ASP A 230 3.53 -18.75 -20.04
C ASP A 230 2.22 -19.50 -19.82
N GLY A 231 1.45 -19.63 -20.91
CA GLY A 231 0.13 -20.23 -20.87
C GLY A 231 -0.97 -19.44 -20.16
N PHE A 232 -0.68 -18.22 -19.66
CA PHE A 232 -1.69 -17.37 -19.04
C PHE A 232 -2.69 -16.83 -20.09
N VAL A 233 -3.98 -16.96 -19.78
CA VAL A 233 -5.07 -16.48 -20.64
C VAL A 233 -6.06 -15.67 -19.80
N PHE A 234 -6.40 -14.48 -20.28
CA PHE A 234 -7.46 -13.67 -19.70
C PHE A 234 -8.85 -14.31 -19.92
N PRO A 235 -9.89 -13.93 -19.13
CA PRO A 235 -11.23 -14.51 -19.27
C PRO A 235 -11.87 -14.37 -20.65
N ASP A 236 -11.44 -13.38 -21.44
CA ASP A 236 -11.90 -13.15 -22.81
C ASP A 236 -11.05 -13.84 -23.89
N GLY A 237 -10.08 -14.67 -23.49
CA GLY A 237 -9.17 -15.37 -24.36
C GLY A 237 -7.91 -14.57 -24.76
N GLY A 238 -7.77 -13.33 -24.31
CA GLY A 238 -6.56 -12.53 -24.54
C GLY A 238 -5.35 -13.08 -23.78
N THR A 239 -4.15 -12.79 -24.29
CA THR A 239 -2.87 -13.20 -23.68
C THR A 239 -2.07 -11.99 -23.25
N MET A 240 -1.09 -12.19 -22.38
CA MET A 240 -0.09 -11.18 -22.04
C MET A 240 0.82 -10.90 -23.26
N GLN A 241 1.28 -9.66 -23.42
CA GLN A 241 2.16 -9.25 -24.53
C GLN A 241 3.37 -8.50 -23.95
N TRP A 242 4.55 -9.06 -24.19
CA TRP A 242 5.79 -8.49 -23.66
C TRP A 242 6.10 -7.09 -24.21
N GLU A 243 5.93 -6.89 -25.51
CA GLU A 243 6.31 -5.63 -26.19
C GLU A 243 5.56 -4.43 -25.60
N SER A 244 4.26 -4.55 -25.42
CA SER A 244 3.42 -3.50 -24.85
C SER A 244 3.65 -3.31 -23.36
N VAL A 245 3.77 -4.39 -22.58
CA VAL A 245 4.08 -4.34 -21.15
C VAL A 245 5.46 -3.72 -20.92
N SER A 246 6.48 -4.14 -21.68
CA SER A 246 7.83 -3.56 -21.59
C SER A 246 7.84 -2.06 -21.92
N TRP A 247 7.07 -1.65 -22.92
CA TRP A 247 6.92 -0.24 -23.25
C TRP A 247 6.25 0.53 -22.10
N LEU A 248 5.16 -0.01 -21.55
CA LEU A 248 4.40 0.59 -20.45
C LEU A 248 5.25 0.74 -19.18
N GLN A 249 6.02 -0.28 -18.82
CA GLN A 249 6.98 -0.22 -17.70
C GLN A 249 7.99 0.93 -17.89
N LYS A 250 8.62 1.01 -19.06
CA LYS A 250 9.58 2.07 -19.39
C LYS A 250 8.92 3.46 -19.39
N ARG A 251 7.67 3.55 -19.86
CA ARG A 251 6.90 4.79 -19.87
C ARG A 251 6.59 5.26 -18.45
N PHE A 252 6.19 4.33 -17.57
CA PHE A 252 5.97 4.64 -16.15
C PHE A 252 7.26 5.10 -15.46
N MET A 253 8.36 4.38 -15.62
CA MET A 253 9.65 4.75 -15.02
C MET A 253 10.08 6.17 -15.40
N LYS A 254 9.94 6.54 -16.69
CA LYS A 254 10.27 7.90 -17.17
C LYS A 254 9.36 8.95 -16.54
N TRP A 255 8.05 8.69 -16.50
CA TRP A 255 7.09 9.60 -15.89
C TRP A 255 7.34 9.73 -14.38
N PHE A 256 7.47 8.62 -13.68
CA PHE A 256 7.65 8.60 -12.23
C PHE A 256 8.94 9.30 -11.77
N ASN A 257 10.04 9.11 -12.50
CA ASN A 257 11.28 9.83 -12.23
C ASN A 257 11.13 11.34 -12.43
N ALA A 258 10.46 11.76 -13.49
CA ALA A 258 10.20 13.17 -13.76
C ALA A 258 9.28 13.79 -12.70
N GLU A 259 8.29 13.03 -12.24
CA GLU A 259 7.33 13.49 -11.22
C GLU A 259 7.96 13.62 -9.84
N ARG A 260 8.84 12.70 -9.46
CA ARG A 260 9.61 12.76 -8.20
C ARG A 260 10.58 13.95 -8.12
N LEU A 261 10.98 14.53 -9.26
CA LEU A 261 11.77 15.76 -9.26
C LEU A 261 10.93 17.00 -8.92
N LYS A 262 9.62 16.93 -9.09
CA LYS A 262 8.68 18.03 -8.79
C LYS A 262 8.07 17.91 -7.41
N ASN A 263 7.73 16.69 -6.99
CA ASN A 263 6.96 16.39 -5.81
C ASN A 263 7.63 15.31 -4.95
N VAL A 264 7.41 15.38 -3.63
CA VAL A 264 7.81 14.30 -2.72
C VAL A 264 6.81 13.17 -2.86
N ILE A 265 7.16 12.13 -3.61
CA ILE A 265 6.37 10.93 -3.82
C ILE A 265 7.16 9.73 -3.29
N THR A 266 6.63 9.04 -2.30
CA THR A 266 7.30 7.92 -1.64
C THR A 266 7.05 6.60 -2.36
N PHE A 267 5.81 6.37 -2.81
CA PHE A 267 5.35 5.12 -3.40
C PHE A 267 4.95 5.28 -4.86
N PRO A 268 5.07 4.24 -5.68
CA PRO A 268 5.44 2.87 -5.32
C PRO A 268 6.93 2.68 -5.01
N VAL A 269 7.22 1.64 -4.21
CA VAL A 269 8.55 1.03 -4.22
C VAL A 269 8.66 0.20 -5.49
N ASN A 270 9.75 0.36 -6.20
CA ASN A 270 9.97 -0.27 -7.49
C ASN A 270 10.91 -1.47 -7.31
N GLU A 271 10.46 -2.65 -7.66
CA GLU A 271 11.23 -3.89 -7.63
C GLU A 271 11.57 -4.32 -9.05
N ILE A 272 12.78 -4.82 -9.25
CA ILE A 272 13.22 -5.36 -10.54
C ILE A 272 13.33 -6.86 -10.37
N ALA A 273 12.54 -7.60 -11.14
CA ALA A 273 12.59 -9.05 -11.23
C ALA A 273 13.21 -9.45 -12.57
N ALA A 274 14.36 -10.11 -12.49
CA ALA A 274 15.19 -10.52 -13.62
C ALA A 274 15.77 -11.93 -13.39
#